data_c607ee03a25bec18f6059206fa7614aa
#
_entry.id   c607ee03a25bec18f6059206fa7614aa
#
_cell.length_a   1.000
_cell.length_b   1.000
_cell.length_c   1.000
_cell.angle_alpha   90.00
_cell.angle_beta   90.00
_cell.angle_gamma   90.00
#
_symmetry.space_group_name_H-M   'P 1'
#
loop_
_entity.id
_entity.type
_entity.pdbx_description
1 polymer ?
#
loop_
_entity_poly.entity_id
_entity_poly.type
_entity_poly.pdbx_seq_one_letter_code
_entity_poly.pdbx_strand_id
1 'polypeptide(L)'
;MATPIIMPRQGQSVESCVISSWSKKVGDTVAEGDLLFTYETDKATFDETAKASGTLLAIFFNEGDDVPCLTNVCVIGNPGESYAEFDPNAGEKKEETPAPVVEQKVEAAPAVETASKEIKANEDGMIRISPRARMAAAEKGVNPAFVQGTGAEGRIIEKDILDASRNATYAAGAFVKEGITGTGIGGRVTTADIVAAEKKSAEAPKAEAVKEAPAADAEFTDEKIPNIRKVISRTMHESLSSMAQLTLNSSFDATNIINFRKQLKENKEFLGIDNITINDIVLYAVSRVIMNHRDLNANFINDGTTMRYFKNCQLGVAVDTPRGLLVPTLRDANLKSLNEISIEAKELAKAAQGGTISPDLLKGGSFTVTNLGTLGIESFTPVINPPQTGILGVDTLMTRVKNVNGEMKMYQAMGLSLTFDHRAIDGAPAARFLQELCKFLENFSIMLVK
;
A
#
# COMPACT_ATOMS: atom_id res chain seq x y z
N MET A 1 12.13 -0.63 38.96
CA MET A 1 12.75 -0.96 37.65
C MET A 1 11.77 -0.63 36.55
N ALA A 2 12.21 0.10 35.55
CA ALA A 2 11.36 0.44 34.41
C ALA A 2 10.95 -0.83 33.65
N THR A 3 9.66 -0.98 33.37
CA THR A 3 9.07 -2.15 32.71
C THR A 3 8.54 -1.71 31.36
N PRO A 4 9.08 -2.22 30.23
CA PRO A 4 8.56 -1.92 28.91
C PRO A 4 7.25 -2.68 28.67
N ILE A 5 6.32 -2.03 28.00
CA ILE A 5 5.08 -2.63 27.46
C ILE A 5 5.28 -2.77 25.96
N ILE A 6 5.19 -4.00 25.48
CA ILE A 6 5.37 -4.35 24.07
C ILE A 6 4.01 -4.42 23.35
N MET A 7 4.00 -4.13 22.04
CA MET A 7 2.82 -4.35 21.20
C MET A 7 2.48 -5.85 21.17
N PRO A 8 1.29 -6.27 21.63
CA PRO A 8 0.93 -7.68 21.67
C PRO A 8 0.76 -8.28 20.28
N ARG A 9 1.08 -9.56 20.13
CA ARG A 9 0.84 -10.30 18.90
C ARG A 9 -0.43 -11.14 19.03
N GLN A 10 -1.52 -10.71 18.42
CA GLN A 10 -2.81 -11.39 18.40
C GLN A 10 -2.93 -12.34 17.21
N GLY A 11 -2.24 -13.50 17.28
CA GLY A 11 -2.23 -14.53 16.24
C GLY A 11 -0.93 -14.57 15.42
N GLN A 12 -0.70 -15.68 14.69
CA GLN A 12 0.55 -15.90 13.95
C GLN A 12 0.71 -15.04 12.68
N SER A 13 -0.40 -14.47 12.18
CA SER A 13 -0.45 -13.72 10.92
C SER A 13 -0.45 -12.19 11.11
N VAL A 14 -0.43 -11.68 12.36
CA VAL A 14 -0.40 -10.23 12.63
C VAL A 14 1.06 -9.78 12.74
N GLU A 15 1.48 -8.93 11.82
CA GLU A 15 2.85 -8.37 11.77
C GLU A 15 2.93 -7.00 12.45
N SER A 16 1.86 -6.20 12.37
CA SER A 16 1.75 -4.88 12.99
C SER A 16 0.34 -4.57 13.47
N CYS A 17 0.21 -3.59 14.38
CA CYS A 17 -1.06 -3.10 14.92
C CYS A 17 -1.06 -1.58 14.94
N VAL A 18 -2.22 -0.96 14.74
CA VAL A 18 -2.37 0.50 14.78
C VAL A 18 -2.88 0.93 16.14
N ILE A 19 -2.23 1.90 16.78
CA ILE A 19 -2.71 2.48 18.04
C ILE A 19 -3.92 3.37 17.74
N SER A 20 -5.10 2.98 18.24
CA SER A 20 -6.34 3.74 18.02
C SER A 20 -6.47 4.93 18.96
N SER A 21 -6.17 4.73 20.24
CA SER A 21 -6.23 5.80 21.25
C SER A 21 -5.39 5.48 22.48
N TRP A 22 -4.90 6.52 23.15
CA TRP A 22 -4.23 6.45 24.44
C TRP A 22 -5.18 6.83 25.56
N SER A 23 -5.33 5.97 26.58
CA SER A 23 -6.14 6.25 27.78
C SER A 23 -5.35 6.95 28.88
N LYS A 24 -4.01 6.89 28.82
CA LYS A 24 -3.09 7.50 29.80
C LYS A 24 -2.06 8.37 29.08
N LYS A 25 -1.53 9.39 29.78
CA LYS A 25 -0.50 10.30 29.25
C LYS A 25 0.81 10.10 30.02
N VAL A 26 1.92 10.53 29.40
CA VAL A 26 3.24 10.55 30.07
C VAL A 26 3.14 11.36 31.35
N GLY A 27 3.57 10.75 32.47
CA GLY A 27 3.47 11.31 33.81
C GLY A 27 2.28 10.83 34.64
N ASP A 28 1.31 10.13 34.05
CA ASP A 28 0.15 9.60 34.76
C ASP A 28 0.55 8.38 35.62
N THR A 29 -0.07 8.27 36.80
CA THR A 29 0.06 7.08 37.65
C THR A 29 -0.83 5.97 37.11
N VAL A 30 -0.27 4.78 37.00
CA VAL A 30 -0.89 3.58 36.44
C VAL A 30 -0.85 2.46 37.48
N ALA A 31 -1.99 1.82 37.74
CA ALA A 31 -2.08 0.59 38.52
C ALA A 31 -2.07 -0.64 37.60
N GLU A 32 -1.63 -1.78 38.12
CA GLU A 32 -1.72 -3.04 37.39
C GLU A 32 -3.19 -3.34 37.01
N GLY A 33 -3.45 -3.58 35.73
CA GLY A 33 -4.79 -3.79 35.17
C GLY A 33 -5.44 -2.52 34.57
N ASP A 34 -4.87 -1.32 34.77
CA ASP A 34 -5.38 -0.10 34.15
C ASP A 34 -5.26 -0.15 32.64
N LEU A 35 -6.25 0.36 31.92
CA LEU A 35 -6.23 0.50 30.46
C LEU A 35 -5.16 1.56 30.07
N LEU A 36 -4.21 1.16 29.25
CA LEU A 36 -3.13 2.01 28.73
C LEU A 36 -3.49 2.61 27.37
N PHE A 37 -3.74 1.75 26.42
CA PHE A 37 -4.10 2.13 25.06
C PHE A 37 -4.97 1.06 24.41
N THR A 38 -5.74 1.51 23.41
CA THR A 38 -6.52 0.66 22.54
C THR A 38 -5.80 0.54 21.20
N TYR A 39 -5.64 -0.66 20.70
CA TYR A 39 -5.01 -0.91 19.38
C TYR A 39 -5.92 -1.73 18.47
N GLU A 40 -5.79 -1.48 17.18
CA GLU A 40 -6.58 -2.12 16.14
C GLU A 40 -5.68 -3.01 15.29
N THR A 41 -6.10 -4.24 15.09
CA THR A 41 -5.54 -5.16 14.10
C THR A 41 -6.41 -5.11 12.84
N ASP A 42 -6.02 -5.83 11.80
CA ASP A 42 -6.85 -6.03 10.61
C ASP A 42 -8.19 -6.72 10.91
N LYS A 43 -8.39 -7.25 12.13
CA LYS A 43 -9.51 -8.12 12.51
C LYS A 43 -10.41 -7.56 13.60
N ALA A 44 -9.83 -6.92 14.60
CA ALA A 44 -10.55 -6.45 15.78
C ALA A 44 -9.76 -5.37 16.51
N THR A 45 -10.48 -4.64 17.36
CA THR A 45 -9.93 -3.68 18.30
C THR A 45 -9.72 -4.37 19.65
N PHE A 46 -8.57 -4.15 20.26
CA PHE A 46 -8.18 -4.72 21.55
C PHE A 46 -7.71 -3.62 22.49
N ASP A 47 -7.89 -3.89 23.78
CA ASP A 47 -7.45 -3.03 24.86
C ASP A 47 -6.21 -3.65 25.52
N GLU A 48 -5.11 -2.88 25.61
CA GLU A 48 -3.91 -3.30 26.35
C GLU A 48 -3.90 -2.68 27.74
N THR A 49 -3.72 -3.52 28.72
CA THR A 49 -3.70 -3.12 30.14
C THR A 49 -2.30 -3.14 30.72
N ALA A 50 -2.09 -2.34 31.76
CA ALA A 50 -0.81 -2.26 32.46
C ALA A 50 -0.48 -3.59 33.16
N LYS A 51 0.74 -4.08 32.97
CA LYS A 51 1.29 -5.30 33.62
C LYS A 51 2.07 -4.99 34.88
N ALA A 52 2.26 -3.71 35.20
CA ALA A 52 2.96 -3.25 36.39
C ALA A 52 2.37 -1.92 36.88
N SER A 53 2.44 -1.68 38.17
CA SER A 53 2.07 -0.38 38.78
C SER A 53 3.28 0.58 38.76
N GLY A 54 3.04 1.86 38.44
CA GLY A 54 4.08 2.87 38.39
C GLY A 54 3.60 4.15 37.72
N THR A 55 4.52 4.95 37.21
CA THR A 55 4.23 6.14 36.39
C THR A 55 4.58 5.83 34.93
N LEU A 56 3.76 6.28 34.01
CA LEU A 56 4.04 6.16 32.59
C LEU A 56 5.18 7.12 32.22
N LEU A 57 6.39 6.58 31.99
CA LEU A 57 7.61 7.36 31.80
C LEU A 57 7.77 7.88 30.38
N ALA A 58 7.43 7.06 29.40
CA ALA A 58 7.56 7.41 27.99
C ALA A 58 6.51 6.68 27.13
N ILE A 59 6.10 7.34 26.05
CA ILE A 59 5.28 6.80 24.95
C ILE A 59 6.13 6.96 23.69
N PHE A 60 6.37 5.88 22.95
CA PHE A 60 7.23 5.88 21.76
C PHE A 60 6.46 6.06 20.46
N PHE A 61 5.15 5.81 20.45
CA PHE A 61 4.28 5.88 19.27
C PHE A 61 3.01 6.68 19.57
N ASN A 62 2.56 7.46 18.59
CA ASN A 62 1.36 8.27 18.72
C ASN A 62 0.09 7.52 18.29
N GLU A 63 -1.07 8.12 18.57
CA GLU A 63 -2.34 7.64 18.02
C GLU A 63 -2.32 7.68 16.48
N GLY A 64 -2.67 6.55 15.87
CA GLY A 64 -2.68 6.35 14.42
C GLY A 64 -1.39 5.79 13.84
N ASP A 65 -0.34 5.56 14.66
CA ASP A 65 0.90 4.93 14.22
C ASP A 65 0.72 3.42 14.07
N ASP A 66 1.33 2.87 13.01
CA ASP A 66 1.39 1.43 12.74
C ASP A 66 2.65 0.85 13.38
N VAL A 67 2.48 0.06 14.44
CA VAL A 67 3.56 -0.44 15.28
C VAL A 67 3.76 -1.94 15.04
N PRO A 68 4.98 -2.38 14.67
CA PRO A 68 5.28 -3.81 14.54
C PRO A 68 5.03 -4.56 15.86
N CYS A 69 4.48 -5.77 15.76
CA CYS A 69 4.29 -6.62 16.94
C CYS A 69 5.63 -6.88 17.66
N LEU A 70 5.58 -7.00 18.98
CA LEU A 70 6.73 -7.20 19.87
C LEU A 70 7.68 -5.99 19.99
N THR A 71 7.33 -4.83 19.44
CA THR A 71 8.07 -3.57 19.65
C THR A 71 7.62 -2.91 20.95
N ASN A 72 8.55 -2.26 21.66
CA ASN A 72 8.25 -1.49 22.87
C ASN A 72 7.39 -0.28 22.53
N VAL A 73 6.20 -0.15 23.11
CA VAL A 73 5.24 0.93 22.85
C VAL A 73 5.33 2.04 23.91
N CYS A 74 5.47 1.63 25.16
CA CYS A 74 5.62 2.56 26.28
C CYS A 74 6.39 1.92 27.44
N VAL A 75 6.79 2.72 28.43
CA VAL A 75 7.53 2.27 29.61
C VAL A 75 6.86 2.78 30.87
N ILE A 76 6.65 1.86 31.83
CA ILE A 76 6.13 2.15 33.17
C ILE A 76 7.26 1.96 34.19
N GLY A 77 7.44 2.91 35.10
CA GLY A 77 8.51 2.83 36.15
C GLY A 77 8.32 3.89 37.21
N ASN A 78 9.35 4.08 38.08
CA ASN A 78 9.33 5.14 39.04
C ASN A 78 9.78 6.48 38.42
N PRO A 79 9.26 7.62 38.89
CA PRO A 79 9.69 8.93 38.40
C PRO A 79 11.21 9.11 38.51
N GLY A 80 11.85 9.40 37.35
CA GLY A 80 13.32 9.61 37.30
C GLY A 80 14.14 8.37 36.90
N GLU A 81 13.53 7.21 36.68
CA GLU A 81 14.21 6.04 36.07
C GLU A 81 14.53 6.26 34.60
N SER A 82 15.72 5.80 34.16
CA SER A 82 16.12 5.86 32.75
C SER A 82 15.31 4.85 31.93
N TYR A 83 14.78 5.29 30.82
CA TYR A 83 14.01 4.46 29.84
C TYR A 83 14.68 4.41 28.47
N ALA A 84 15.87 5.03 28.31
CA ALA A 84 16.54 5.13 27.01
C ALA A 84 16.93 3.76 26.40
N GLU A 85 17.09 2.73 27.21
CA GLU A 85 17.40 1.37 26.75
C GLU A 85 16.22 0.68 26.07
N PHE A 86 15.00 1.18 26.28
CA PHE A 86 13.76 0.60 25.75
C PHE A 86 13.22 1.33 24.53
N ASP A 87 13.88 2.42 24.09
CA ASP A 87 13.47 3.19 22.92
C ASP A 87 13.72 2.37 21.63
N PRO A 88 12.68 1.96 20.90
CA PRO A 88 12.82 1.18 19.67
C PRO A 88 13.54 1.94 18.56
N ASN A 89 13.59 3.28 18.63
CA ASN A 89 14.26 4.12 17.64
C ASN A 89 15.74 4.38 17.98
N ALA A 90 16.23 3.99 19.17
CA ALA A 90 17.64 4.12 19.57
C ALA A 90 18.57 3.10 18.89
N GLY A 91 18.06 2.11 18.16
CA GLY A 91 18.75 0.91 17.66
C GLY A 91 19.21 0.93 16.20
N GLU A 92 19.07 2.01 15.42
CA GLU A 92 19.69 2.09 14.08
C GLU A 92 21.13 2.66 14.13
N LYS A 93 22.00 2.07 14.94
CA LYS A 93 23.44 2.10 14.71
C LYS A 93 23.88 0.71 14.24
N LYS A 94 24.23 0.64 12.96
CA LYS A 94 24.91 -0.52 12.36
C LYS A 94 26.03 -1.00 13.25
N GLU A 95 26.01 -2.29 13.63
CA GLU A 95 27.16 -3.02 14.11
C GLU A 95 28.23 -3.12 13.02
N GLU A 96 29.30 -2.37 13.17
CA GLU A 96 30.57 -2.68 12.52
C GLU A 96 31.40 -3.52 13.47
N THR A 97 31.69 -4.73 13.05
CA THR A 97 32.63 -5.66 13.69
C THR A 97 34.03 -5.06 13.76
N PRO A 98 34.75 -5.20 14.88
CA PRO A 98 36.08 -4.63 15.02
C PRO A 98 37.16 -5.53 14.38
N ALA A 99 37.99 -4.95 13.52
CA ALA A 99 39.28 -5.52 13.14
C ALA A 99 40.42 -4.60 13.61
N PRO A 100 41.63 -5.13 13.84
CA PRO A 100 42.48 -4.71 14.95
C PRO A 100 43.32 -3.46 14.70
N VAL A 101 43.60 -2.80 15.83
CA VAL A 101 44.42 -1.61 16.04
C VAL A 101 45.84 -1.78 15.50
N VAL A 102 46.29 -0.84 14.66
CA VAL A 102 47.70 -0.50 14.53
C VAL A 102 47.83 1.00 14.81
N GLU A 103 48.46 1.30 15.93
CA GLU A 103 48.90 2.65 16.28
C GLU A 103 49.90 3.20 15.28
N GLN A 104 49.59 4.36 14.70
CA GLN A 104 50.64 5.28 14.26
C GLN A 104 50.27 6.72 14.63
N LYS A 105 51.11 7.20 15.49
CA LYS A 105 51.24 8.54 15.98
C LYS A 105 51.64 9.48 14.83
N VAL A 106 50.85 10.48 14.54
CA VAL A 106 51.28 11.62 13.72
C VAL A 106 50.84 12.94 14.40
N GLU A 107 51.83 13.72 14.60
CA GLU A 107 52.05 15.04 15.12
C GLU A 107 51.02 16.12 14.71
N ALA A 108 50.71 16.99 15.64
CA ALA A 108 49.90 18.18 15.44
C ALA A 108 50.58 19.22 14.55
N ALA A 109 49.83 19.75 13.59
CA ALA A 109 50.20 21.00 12.89
C ALA A 109 48.94 21.90 12.70
N PRO A 110 49.07 23.21 12.58
CA PRO A 110 48.31 24.19 13.32
C PRO A 110 47.01 24.65 12.65
N ALA A 111 46.15 25.23 13.49
CA ALA A 111 44.90 25.88 13.09
C ALA A 111 45.11 26.92 11.99
N VAL A 112 44.39 26.74 10.88
CA VAL A 112 44.23 27.80 9.87
C VAL A 112 42.84 28.41 10.07
N GLU A 113 42.85 29.67 10.54
CA GLU A 113 41.72 30.57 10.48
C GLU A 113 41.29 30.72 9.00
N THR A 114 40.12 30.25 8.66
CA THR A 114 39.46 30.58 7.41
C THR A 114 38.39 31.61 7.65
N ALA A 115 38.77 32.85 7.46
CA ALA A 115 37.86 33.97 7.31
C ALA A 115 36.86 33.71 6.20
N SER A 116 35.59 33.86 6.49
CA SER A 116 34.48 33.88 5.54
C SER A 116 34.65 35.08 4.57
N LYS A 117 35.12 34.82 3.35
CA LYS A 117 35.04 35.79 2.26
C LYS A 117 33.72 35.62 1.54
N GLU A 118 32.87 36.63 1.62
CA GLU A 118 31.73 36.81 0.70
C GLU A 118 32.21 36.75 -0.75
N ILE A 119 31.61 35.84 -1.53
CA ILE A 119 31.89 35.76 -2.96
C ILE A 119 31.14 36.90 -3.65
N LYS A 120 31.90 37.92 -4.08
CA LYS A 120 31.33 39.01 -4.86
C LYS A 120 30.84 38.47 -6.22
N ALA A 121 29.56 38.66 -6.50
CA ALA A 121 29.03 38.56 -7.85
C ALA A 121 29.74 39.60 -8.72
N ASN A 122 30.08 39.25 -9.97
CA ASN A 122 30.63 40.22 -10.93
C ASN A 122 29.62 41.32 -11.22
N GLU A 123 30.09 42.47 -11.73
CA GLU A 123 29.33 43.72 -11.99
C GLU A 123 28.04 43.51 -12.83
N ASP A 124 27.86 42.34 -13.48
CA ASP A 124 26.67 41.96 -14.27
C ASP A 124 25.70 41.01 -13.55
N GLY A 125 25.93 40.65 -12.30
CA GLY A 125 25.03 39.78 -11.52
C GLY A 125 24.91 38.34 -12.03
N MET A 126 25.67 37.92 -13.04
CA MET A 126 25.61 36.57 -13.61
C MET A 126 26.67 35.63 -13.01
N ILE A 127 26.22 34.46 -12.56
CA ILE A 127 27.10 33.40 -12.06
C ILE A 127 27.70 32.64 -13.25
N ARG A 128 29.04 32.65 -13.38
CA ARG A 128 29.75 31.88 -14.40
C ARG A 128 29.75 30.39 -14.04
N ILE A 129 28.89 29.63 -14.66
CA ILE A 129 28.71 28.18 -14.41
C ILE A 129 28.77 27.42 -15.75
N SER A 130 29.42 26.25 -15.75
CA SER A 130 29.43 25.39 -16.95
C SER A 130 28.07 24.68 -17.13
N PRO A 131 27.68 24.30 -18.38
CA PRO A 131 26.42 23.59 -18.63
C PRO A 131 26.29 22.30 -17.81
N ARG A 132 27.36 21.52 -17.67
CA ARG A 132 27.40 20.31 -16.86
C ARG A 132 27.26 20.61 -15.37
N ALA A 133 27.92 21.65 -14.86
CA ALA A 133 27.76 22.06 -13.46
C ALA A 133 26.33 22.53 -13.17
N ARG A 134 25.65 23.19 -14.13
CA ARG A 134 24.24 23.60 -13.97
C ARG A 134 23.30 22.41 -13.88
N MET A 135 23.51 21.37 -14.70
CA MET A 135 22.74 20.13 -14.62
C MET A 135 22.98 19.40 -13.29
N ALA A 136 24.25 19.25 -12.90
CA ALA A 136 24.59 18.62 -11.61
C ALA A 136 24.06 19.41 -10.40
N ALA A 137 24.03 20.74 -10.47
CA ALA A 137 23.45 21.60 -9.44
C ALA A 137 21.94 21.39 -9.29
N ALA A 138 21.21 21.29 -10.42
CA ALA A 138 19.78 21.00 -10.43
C ALA A 138 19.48 19.58 -9.90
N GLU A 139 20.27 18.58 -10.33
CA GLU A 139 20.12 17.19 -9.90
C GLU A 139 20.40 16.99 -8.40
N LYS A 140 21.42 17.65 -7.86
CA LYS A 140 21.84 17.52 -6.46
C LYS A 140 21.25 18.58 -5.53
N GLY A 141 20.38 19.45 -6.02
CA GLY A 141 19.75 20.51 -5.21
C GLY A 141 20.75 21.52 -4.62
N VAL A 142 21.91 21.73 -5.26
CA VAL A 142 22.96 22.66 -4.81
C VAL A 142 22.74 24.02 -5.45
N ASN A 143 22.64 25.10 -4.64
CA ASN A 143 22.54 26.45 -5.18
C ASN A 143 23.93 26.94 -5.62
N PRO A 144 24.16 27.20 -6.92
CA PRO A 144 25.47 27.63 -7.46
C PRO A 144 25.98 28.96 -6.90
N ALA A 145 25.10 29.82 -6.38
CA ALA A 145 25.49 31.13 -5.82
C ALA A 145 26.42 30.99 -4.59
N PHE A 146 26.41 29.83 -3.93
CA PHE A 146 27.22 29.57 -2.75
C PHE A 146 28.41 28.62 -3.00
N VAL A 147 28.71 28.32 -4.27
CA VAL A 147 29.81 27.43 -4.66
C VAL A 147 30.93 28.24 -5.29
N GLN A 148 32.16 28.11 -4.74
CA GLN A 148 33.32 28.76 -5.34
C GLN A 148 33.79 27.97 -6.57
N GLY A 149 33.84 28.62 -7.75
CA GLY A 149 34.30 27.99 -8.97
C GLY A 149 35.82 27.83 -9.01
N THR A 150 36.32 26.64 -9.34
CA THR A 150 37.75 26.34 -9.53
C THR A 150 38.15 26.28 -11.00
N GLY A 151 37.22 26.48 -11.93
CA GLY A 151 37.49 26.55 -13.37
C GLY A 151 38.12 27.84 -13.83
N ALA A 152 38.46 27.91 -15.14
CA ALA A 152 39.06 29.08 -15.73
C ALA A 152 38.22 30.36 -15.49
N GLU A 153 38.86 31.43 -15.07
CA GLU A 153 38.25 32.73 -14.72
C GLU A 153 37.17 32.61 -13.61
N GLY A 154 37.35 31.69 -12.65
CA GLY A 154 36.40 31.51 -11.52
C GLY A 154 35.08 30.82 -11.92
N ARG A 155 35.03 30.16 -13.08
CA ARG A 155 33.84 29.42 -13.52
C ARG A 155 33.59 28.20 -12.64
N ILE A 156 32.33 28.00 -12.23
CA ILE A 156 31.89 26.80 -11.50
C ILE A 156 31.86 25.64 -12.47
N ILE A 157 32.61 24.58 -12.17
CA ILE A 157 32.62 23.31 -12.91
C ILE A 157 31.91 22.22 -12.16
N GLU A 158 31.60 21.11 -12.82
CA GLU A 158 30.85 19.98 -12.26
C GLU A 158 31.46 19.45 -10.97
N LYS A 159 32.78 19.35 -10.89
CA LYS A 159 33.51 18.92 -9.69
C LYS A 159 33.20 19.79 -8.48
N ASP A 160 33.12 21.11 -8.65
CA ASP A 160 32.82 22.04 -7.53
C ASP A 160 31.42 21.80 -6.95
N ILE A 161 30.46 21.48 -7.79
CA ILE A 161 29.09 21.13 -7.39
C ILE A 161 29.06 19.78 -6.66
N LEU A 162 29.78 18.77 -7.17
CA LEU A 162 29.87 17.46 -6.54
C LEU A 162 30.56 17.51 -5.18
N ASP A 163 31.65 18.28 -5.06
CA ASP A 163 32.35 18.48 -3.79
C ASP A 163 31.48 19.27 -2.80
N ALA A 164 30.74 20.28 -3.25
CA ALA A 164 29.78 21.00 -2.44
C ALA A 164 28.63 20.09 -1.97
N SER A 165 28.17 19.16 -2.79
CA SER A 165 27.12 18.20 -2.45
C SER A 165 27.57 17.16 -1.41
N ARG A 166 28.84 16.72 -1.47
CA ARG A 166 29.42 15.75 -0.51
C ARG A 166 29.64 16.34 0.86
N ASN A 167 29.92 17.64 0.96
CA ASN A 167 30.15 18.35 2.22
C ASN A 167 28.84 18.90 2.84
N ALA A 168 27.69 18.62 2.25
CA ALA A 168 26.40 19.04 2.73
C ALA A 168 25.79 17.94 3.62
N THR A 169 25.59 18.22 4.90
CA THR A 169 24.78 17.38 5.79
C THR A 169 23.35 17.31 5.23
N TYR A 170 22.90 16.13 4.87
CA TYR A 170 21.64 15.82 4.14
C TYR A 170 20.35 16.21 4.90
N ALA A 171 20.45 16.57 6.18
CA ALA A 171 19.30 16.80 7.05
C ALA A 171 18.64 18.19 6.93
N ALA A 172 19.29 19.18 6.33
CA ALA A 172 18.78 20.55 6.33
C ALA A 172 17.85 20.90 5.15
N GLY A 173 17.78 20.05 4.11
CA GLY A 173 17.00 20.34 2.89
C GLY A 173 15.48 20.13 3.01
N ALA A 174 15.03 19.36 3.99
CA ALA A 174 13.63 18.93 4.10
C ALA A 174 12.75 19.80 5.03
N PHE A 175 13.34 20.70 5.84
CA PHE A 175 12.62 21.44 6.88
C PHE A 175 12.92 22.94 6.90
N VAL A 176 13.03 23.61 5.77
CA VAL A 176 13.16 25.08 5.75
C VAL A 176 11.78 25.69 6.00
N LYS A 177 11.48 26.02 7.26
CA LYS A 177 10.47 27.04 7.60
C LYS A 177 11.03 28.40 7.17
N GLU A 178 10.25 29.18 6.42
CA GLU A 178 10.59 30.56 6.05
C GLU A 178 11.02 31.36 7.30
N GLY A 179 12.17 32.03 7.24
CA GLY A 179 12.64 32.92 8.30
C GLY A 179 13.81 32.43 9.18
N ILE A 180 14.38 31.25 8.92
CA ILE A 180 15.56 30.76 9.66
C ILE A 180 16.84 31.17 8.91
N THR A 181 17.69 31.98 9.54
CA THR A 181 19.03 32.34 8.99
C THR A 181 20.01 31.24 9.32
N GLY A 182 20.61 30.60 8.29
CA GLY A 182 21.58 29.51 8.48
C GLY A 182 22.96 30.01 8.86
N THR A 183 23.60 29.36 9.84
CA THR A 183 24.98 29.62 10.28
C THR A 183 26.00 28.69 9.64
N GLY A 184 25.60 27.73 8.82
CA GLY A 184 26.48 26.79 8.11
C GLY A 184 27.23 27.43 6.93
N ILE A 185 28.22 26.68 6.40
CA ILE A 185 29.05 27.11 5.25
C ILE A 185 28.14 27.47 4.04
N GLY A 186 28.26 28.69 3.55
CA GLY A 186 27.46 29.21 2.44
C GLY A 186 26.02 29.59 2.83
N GLY A 187 25.75 29.95 4.09
CA GLY A 187 24.43 30.40 4.55
C GLY A 187 23.42 29.25 4.75
N ARG A 188 23.88 28.01 4.86
CA ARG A 188 23.02 26.84 5.06
C ARG A 188 22.44 26.79 6.46
N VAL A 189 21.17 26.46 6.57
CA VAL A 189 20.51 26.14 7.83
C VAL A 189 21.02 24.78 8.34
N THR A 190 21.63 24.77 9.52
CA THR A 190 22.10 23.55 10.19
C THR A 190 21.05 23.04 11.18
N THR A 191 21.21 21.81 11.65
CA THR A 191 20.36 21.26 12.71
C THR A 191 20.42 22.10 13.98
N ALA A 192 21.57 22.75 14.27
CA ALA A 192 21.72 23.67 15.40
C ALA A 192 20.87 24.94 15.24
N ASP A 193 20.74 25.45 14.03
CA ASP A 193 19.89 26.63 13.71
C ASP A 193 18.41 26.30 13.87
N ILE A 194 18.00 25.11 13.49
CA ILE A 194 16.61 24.63 13.65
C ILE A 194 16.27 24.48 15.14
N VAL A 195 17.14 23.86 15.93
CA VAL A 195 16.96 23.69 17.37
C VAL A 195 16.98 25.04 18.10
N ALA A 196 17.80 25.98 17.66
CA ALA A 196 17.84 27.34 18.21
C ALA A 196 16.57 28.15 17.87
N ALA A 197 16.02 27.97 16.68
CA ALA A 197 14.77 28.59 16.25
C ALA A 197 13.57 27.99 17.01
N GLU A 198 13.55 26.68 17.24
CA GLU A 198 12.52 26.02 18.06
C GLU A 198 12.56 26.45 19.53
N LYS A 199 13.75 26.59 20.14
CA LYS A 199 13.90 27.14 21.50
C LYS A 199 13.41 28.58 21.59
N LYS A 200 13.68 29.43 20.59
CA LYS A 200 13.18 30.80 20.54
C LYS A 200 11.66 30.86 20.38
N SER A 201 11.04 29.92 19.69
CA SER A 201 9.58 29.85 19.56
C SER A 201 8.90 29.31 20.84
N ALA A 202 9.62 28.54 21.66
CA ALA A 202 9.10 28.02 22.94
C ALA A 202 9.17 29.05 24.11
N GLU A 203 10.00 30.11 24.00
CA GLU A 203 10.11 31.18 24.98
C GLU A 203 9.23 32.40 24.72
N ALA A 204 8.47 32.42 23.62
CA ALA A 204 7.44 33.45 23.41
C ALA A 204 6.25 33.19 24.38
N PRO A 205 5.73 34.23 25.09
CA PRO A 205 4.64 34.04 26.04
C PRO A 205 3.44 33.40 25.30
N LYS A 206 2.92 32.31 25.89
CA LYS A 206 1.66 31.68 25.46
C LYS A 206 0.58 32.74 25.38
N ALA A 207 0.25 33.19 24.18
CA ALA A 207 -1.00 33.85 23.94
C ALA A 207 -2.10 32.88 24.33
N GLU A 208 -3.05 33.35 25.17
CA GLU A 208 -4.22 32.61 25.58
C GLU A 208 -4.91 32.02 24.34
N ALA A 209 -5.28 30.74 24.46
CA ALA A 209 -6.03 30.04 23.42
C ALA A 209 -7.26 30.88 23.04
N VAL A 210 -7.18 31.52 21.88
CA VAL A 210 -8.35 32.04 21.21
C VAL A 210 -9.21 30.83 20.90
N LYS A 211 -10.36 30.70 21.57
CA LYS A 211 -11.40 29.76 21.17
C LYS A 211 -11.66 30.02 19.70
N GLU A 212 -11.36 29.06 18.84
CA GLU A 212 -11.79 29.09 17.46
C GLU A 212 -13.28 29.36 17.46
N ALA A 213 -13.65 30.52 16.91
CA ALA A 213 -15.04 30.82 16.56
C ALA A 213 -15.45 29.70 15.56
N PRO A 214 -16.71 29.22 15.65
CA PRO A 214 -17.17 28.22 14.68
C PRO A 214 -16.97 28.81 13.28
N ALA A 215 -16.20 28.09 12.45
CA ALA A 215 -15.97 28.44 11.06
C ALA A 215 -17.33 28.53 10.36
N ALA A 216 -17.74 29.76 10.05
CA ALA A 216 -18.92 30.01 9.27
C ALA A 216 -18.70 29.48 7.86
N ASP A 217 -19.58 28.57 7.40
CA ASP A 217 -19.77 28.12 6.01
C ASP A 217 -18.51 27.77 5.24
N ALA A 218 -17.77 26.75 5.70
CA ALA A 218 -16.81 26.09 4.83
C ALA A 218 -17.60 25.26 3.79
N GLU A 219 -17.39 25.55 2.49
CA GLU A 219 -18.00 24.80 1.37
C GLU A 219 -17.51 23.33 1.28
N PHE A 220 -16.63 22.89 2.17
CA PHE A 220 -16.03 21.54 2.21
C PHE A 220 -15.91 21.05 3.65
N THR A 221 -15.86 19.74 3.78
CA THR A 221 -15.59 19.05 5.05
C THR A 221 -14.43 18.10 4.87
N ASP A 222 -13.40 18.22 5.71
CA ASP A 222 -12.29 17.30 5.75
C ASP A 222 -12.59 16.15 6.72
N GLU A 223 -12.55 14.90 6.22
CA GLU A 223 -12.78 13.71 7.01
C GLU A 223 -11.55 12.78 6.97
N LYS A 224 -11.16 12.24 8.12
CA LYS A 224 -10.10 11.23 8.19
C LYS A 224 -10.60 9.91 7.60
N ILE A 225 -9.89 9.39 6.58
CA ILE A 225 -10.25 8.11 5.98
C ILE A 225 -9.99 6.93 6.93
N PRO A 226 -10.88 5.92 6.97
CA PRO A 226 -10.70 4.71 7.78
C PRO A 226 -9.43 3.92 7.40
N ASN A 227 -8.87 3.15 8.34
CA ASN A 227 -7.65 2.37 8.11
C ASN A 227 -7.78 1.38 6.94
N ILE A 228 -8.91 0.70 6.82
CA ILE A 228 -9.17 -0.19 5.68
C ILE A 228 -9.05 0.55 4.33
N ARG A 229 -9.52 1.81 4.25
CA ARG A 229 -9.41 2.61 3.03
C ARG A 229 -7.95 3.01 2.75
N LYS A 230 -7.14 3.26 3.80
CA LYS A 230 -5.69 3.52 3.65
C LYS A 230 -4.97 2.30 3.06
N VAL A 231 -5.29 1.09 3.57
CA VAL A 231 -4.72 -0.16 3.04
C VAL A 231 -5.12 -0.37 1.58
N ILE A 232 -6.40 -0.24 1.24
CA ILE A 232 -6.89 -0.35 -0.14
C ILE A 232 -6.18 0.67 -1.05
N SER A 233 -6.05 1.92 -0.62
CA SER A 233 -5.37 2.98 -1.38
C SER A 233 -3.92 2.61 -1.68
N ARG A 234 -3.17 2.16 -0.67
CA ARG A 234 -1.78 1.72 -0.84
C ARG A 234 -1.66 0.54 -1.80
N THR A 235 -2.49 -0.50 -1.60
CA THR A 235 -2.45 -1.72 -2.43
C THR A 235 -2.83 -1.43 -3.89
N MET A 236 -3.83 -0.58 -4.14
CA MET A 236 -4.22 -0.22 -5.51
C MET A 236 -3.19 0.67 -6.19
N HIS A 237 -2.59 1.60 -5.45
CA HIS A 237 -1.47 2.40 -5.97
C HIS A 237 -0.26 1.52 -6.30
N GLU A 238 0.13 0.62 -5.41
CA GLU A 238 1.20 -0.35 -5.65
C GLU A 238 0.91 -1.22 -6.88
N SER A 239 -0.31 -1.74 -7.02
CA SER A 239 -0.72 -2.52 -8.18
C SER A 239 -0.48 -1.77 -9.50
N LEU A 240 -0.96 -0.53 -9.62
CA LEU A 240 -0.84 0.25 -10.85
C LEU A 240 0.58 0.76 -11.11
N SER A 241 1.35 1.06 -10.06
CA SER A 241 2.72 1.59 -10.20
C SER A 241 3.76 0.50 -10.46
N SER A 242 3.54 -0.74 -9.98
CA SER A 242 4.51 -1.83 -10.06
C SER A 242 4.25 -2.84 -11.17
N MET A 243 3.04 -2.84 -11.79
CA MET A 243 2.63 -3.82 -12.81
C MET A 243 2.41 -3.15 -14.17
N ALA A 244 2.79 -3.86 -15.26
CA ALA A 244 2.48 -3.44 -16.63
C ALA A 244 1.10 -3.99 -17.04
N GLN A 245 0.02 -3.41 -16.50
CA GLN A 245 -1.33 -3.90 -16.70
C GLN A 245 -1.85 -3.59 -18.10
N LEU A 246 -2.40 -4.63 -18.78
CA LEU A 246 -3.06 -4.52 -20.07
C LEU A 246 -4.42 -5.21 -19.99
N THR A 247 -5.47 -4.57 -20.54
CA THR A 247 -6.82 -5.13 -20.56
C THR A 247 -7.22 -5.55 -21.99
N LEU A 248 -7.72 -6.78 -22.10
CA LEU A 248 -8.36 -7.30 -23.31
C LEU A 248 -9.86 -7.47 -23.05
N ASN A 249 -10.67 -6.94 -23.96
CA ASN A 249 -12.12 -7.05 -23.91
C ASN A 249 -12.62 -8.04 -24.96
N SER A 250 -13.56 -8.89 -24.57
CA SER A 250 -14.26 -9.82 -25.46
C SER A 250 -15.73 -9.93 -25.05
N SER A 251 -16.50 -10.68 -25.80
CA SER A 251 -17.88 -11.00 -25.44
C SER A 251 -18.27 -12.35 -26.00
N PHE A 252 -19.23 -12.99 -25.36
CA PHE A 252 -19.78 -14.28 -25.78
C PHE A 252 -21.32 -14.25 -25.87
N ASP A 253 -21.89 -15.20 -26.60
CA ASP A 253 -23.33 -15.39 -26.64
C ASP A 253 -23.83 -16.08 -25.36
N ALA A 254 -24.49 -15.30 -24.51
CA ALA A 254 -24.98 -15.76 -23.20
C ALA A 254 -26.33 -16.51 -23.27
N THR A 255 -26.93 -16.69 -24.47
CA THR A 255 -28.26 -17.30 -24.65
C THR A 255 -28.33 -18.67 -23.97
N ASN A 256 -27.29 -19.51 -24.12
CA ASN A 256 -27.26 -20.85 -23.55
C ASN A 256 -27.21 -20.83 -22.02
N ILE A 257 -26.38 -20.00 -21.41
CA ILE A 257 -26.30 -19.92 -19.95
C ILE A 257 -27.56 -19.32 -19.32
N ILE A 258 -28.23 -18.39 -20.01
CA ILE A 258 -29.50 -17.82 -19.55
C ILE A 258 -30.59 -18.91 -19.57
N ASN A 259 -30.69 -19.68 -20.66
CA ASN A 259 -31.64 -20.77 -20.75
C ASN A 259 -31.35 -21.90 -19.76
N PHE A 260 -30.08 -22.27 -19.60
CA PHE A 260 -29.65 -23.26 -18.61
C PHE A 260 -29.98 -22.82 -17.17
N ARG A 261 -29.69 -21.57 -16.82
CA ARG A 261 -30.09 -21.02 -15.53
C ARG A 261 -31.58 -21.03 -15.30
N LYS A 262 -32.41 -20.76 -16.36
CA LYS A 262 -33.85 -20.82 -16.26
C LYS A 262 -34.32 -22.24 -15.94
N GLN A 263 -33.79 -23.26 -16.63
CA GLN A 263 -34.07 -24.67 -16.34
C GLN A 263 -33.70 -25.10 -14.94
N LEU A 264 -32.51 -24.67 -14.45
CA LEU A 264 -32.08 -24.94 -13.05
C LEU A 264 -33.05 -24.31 -12.06
N LYS A 265 -33.51 -23.09 -12.30
CA LYS A 265 -34.44 -22.38 -11.42
C LYS A 265 -35.79 -23.07 -11.33
N GLU A 266 -36.31 -23.55 -12.49
CA GLU A 266 -37.60 -24.26 -12.61
C GLU A 266 -37.55 -25.62 -11.90
N ASN A 267 -36.41 -26.30 -11.87
CA ASN A 267 -36.21 -27.62 -11.27
C ASN A 267 -35.44 -27.60 -9.94
N LYS A 268 -35.29 -26.45 -9.33
CA LYS A 268 -34.48 -26.25 -8.11
C LYS A 268 -34.83 -27.22 -6.98
N GLU A 269 -36.11 -27.37 -6.66
CA GLU A 269 -36.59 -28.23 -5.59
C GLU A 269 -36.37 -29.71 -5.91
N PHE A 270 -36.64 -30.12 -7.15
CA PHE A 270 -36.40 -31.50 -7.61
C PHE A 270 -34.91 -31.87 -7.54
N LEU A 271 -34.02 -30.95 -7.91
CA LEU A 271 -32.57 -31.18 -7.92
C LEU A 271 -31.92 -31.03 -6.54
N GLY A 272 -32.62 -30.44 -5.56
CA GLY A 272 -32.07 -30.14 -4.24
C GLY A 272 -30.88 -29.18 -4.29
N ILE A 273 -30.84 -28.26 -5.25
CA ILE A 273 -29.74 -27.32 -5.44
C ILE A 273 -30.09 -25.93 -4.95
N ASP A 274 -29.08 -25.10 -4.72
CA ASP A 274 -29.29 -23.70 -4.40
C ASP A 274 -29.68 -22.87 -5.63
N ASN A 275 -30.00 -21.59 -5.43
CA ASN A 275 -30.33 -20.69 -6.55
C ASN A 275 -29.05 -20.29 -7.31
N ILE A 276 -28.78 -20.97 -8.40
CA ILE A 276 -27.61 -20.70 -9.27
C ILE A 276 -27.80 -19.38 -10.02
N THR A 277 -26.82 -18.52 -9.94
CA THR A 277 -26.76 -17.22 -10.66
C THR A 277 -25.88 -17.32 -11.91
N ILE A 278 -25.98 -16.33 -12.81
CA ILE A 278 -25.06 -16.24 -13.96
C ILE A 278 -23.62 -16.07 -13.46
N ASN A 279 -23.41 -15.31 -12.38
CA ASN A 279 -22.10 -15.14 -11.79
C ASN A 279 -21.49 -16.47 -11.32
N ASP A 280 -22.27 -17.35 -10.70
CA ASP A 280 -21.81 -18.68 -10.27
C ASP A 280 -21.38 -19.55 -11.47
N ILE A 281 -22.11 -19.43 -12.58
CA ILE A 281 -21.76 -20.10 -13.86
C ILE A 281 -20.42 -19.57 -14.37
N VAL A 282 -20.19 -18.26 -14.33
CA VAL A 282 -18.91 -17.65 -14.75
C VAL A 282 -17.77 -18.08 -13.82
N LEU A 283 -17.97 -18.07 -12.50
CA LEU A 283 -16.97 -18.53 -11.51
C LEU A 283 -16.58 -20.00 -11.78
N TYR A 284 -17.58 -20.85 -12.04
CA TYR A 284 -17.35 -22.25 -12.39
C TYR A 284 -16.54 -22.35 -13.70
N ALA A 285 -16.94 -21.66 -14.75
CA ALA A 285 -16.25 -21.69 -16.04
C ALA A 285 -14.79 -21.23 -15.92
N VAL A 286 -14.55 -20.10 -15.21
CA VAL A 286 -13.20 -19.61 -14.93
C VAL A 286 -12.37 -20.65 -14.20
N SER A 287 -12.91 -21.28 -13.14
CA SER A 287 -12.19 -22.27 -12.36
C SER A 287 -11.73 -23.48 -13.16
N ARG A 288 -12.47 -23.83 -14.24
CA ARG A 288 -12.11 -24.95 -15.14
C ARG A 288 -11.11 -24.53 -16.21
N VAL A 289 -11.40 -23.42 -16.90
CA VAL A 289 -10.58 -22.95 -18.03
C VAL A 289 -9.19 -22.52 -17.59
N ILE A 290 -9.07 -21.86 -16.42
CA ILE A 290 -7.80 -21.36 -15.93
C ILE A 290 -6.75 -22.46 -15.70
N MET A 291 -7.18 -23.70 -15.47
CA MET A 291 -6.29 -24.85 -15.31
C MET A 291 -5.47 -25.16 -16.56
N ASN A 292 -5.93 -24.75 -17.74
CA ASN A 292 -5.20 -24.86 -19.01
C ASN A 292 -4.23 -23.68 -19.23
N HIS A 293 -4.30 -22.64 -18.38
CA HIS A 293 -3.57 -21.38 -18.52
C HIS A 293 -2.79 -21.07 -17.25
N ARG A 294 -1.74 -21.89 -17.01
CA ARG A 294 -0.98 -21.87 -15.76
C ARG A 294 -0.44 -20.50 -15.36
N ASP A 295 -0.11 -19.66 -16.35
CA ASP A 295 0.49 -18.33 -16.09
C ASP A 295 -0.55 -17.33 -15.54
N LEU A 296 -1.85 -17.56 -15.78
CA LEU A 296 -2.95 -16.84 -15.14
C LEU A 296 -3.31 -17.43 -13.76
N ASN A 297 -3.08 -18.75 -13.54
CA ASN A 297 -3.25 -19.39 -12.25
C ASN A 297 -1.94 -19.29 -11.41
N ALA A 298 -1.43 -18.07 -11.25
CA ALA A 298 -0.12 -17.83 -10.67
C ALA A 298 -0.03 -16.49 -9.94
N ASN A 299 1.01 -16.37 -9.10
CA ASN A 299 1.41 -15.11 -8.49
C ASN A 299 2.81 -14.73 -8.96
N PHE A 300 3.01 -13.44 -9.26
CA PHE A 300 4.29 -12.88 -9.64
C PHE A 300 4.93 -12.20 -8.42
N ILE A 301 5.93 -12.85 -7.83
CA ILE A 301 6.49 -12.51 -6.52
C ILE A 301 7.97 -12.13 -6.60
N ASN A 302 8.55 -11.71 -5.47
CA ASN A 302 9.95 -11.31 -5.34
C ASN A 302 10.34 -10.24 -6.38
N ASP A 303 9.60 -9.13 -6.39
CA ASP A 303 9.79 -7.99 -7.30
C ASP A 303 9.83 -8.39 -8.79
N GLY A 304 9.00 -9.37 -9.15
CA GLY A 304 8.89 -9.82 -10.52
C GLY A 304 10.02 -10.76 -10.99
N THR A 305 10.67 -11.46 -10.09
CA THR A 305 11.72 -12.44 -10.42
C THR A 305 11.26 -13.89 -10.36
N THR A 306 10.07 -14.15 -9.77
CA THR A 306 9.59 -15.50 -9.51
C THR A 306 8.11 -15.66 -9.82
N MET A 307 7.75 -16.67 -10.62
CA MET A 307 6.38 -17.12 -10.82
C MET A 307 6.04 -18.24 -9.85
N ARG A 308 5.02 -18.02 -9.01
CA ARG A 308 4.45 -19.06 -8.14
C ARG A 308 3.21 -19.63 -8.78
N TYR A 309 3.30 -20.86 -9.28
CA TYR A 309 2.19 -21.57 -9.91
C TYR A 309 1.35 -22.34 -8.88
N PHE A 310 0.04 -22.29 -9.01
CA PHE A 310 -0.88 -23.02 -8.15
C PHE A 310 -1.30 -24.35 -8.78
N LYS A 311 -1.37 -25.41 -7.95
CA LYS A 311 -1.85 -26.73 -8.39
C LYS A 311 -3.35 -26.71 -8.66
N ASN A 312 -4.11 -25.99 -7.85
CA ASN A 312 -5.55 -25.79 -7.96
C ASN A 312 -5.87 -24.29 -8.11
N CYS A 313 -7.06 -23.98 -8.60
CA CYS A 313 -7.54 -22.63 -8.72
C CYS A 313 -7.98 -22.08 -7.35
N GLN A 314 -7.29 -21.03 -6.87
CA GLN A 314 -7.65 -20.27 -5.66
C GLN A 314 -8.35 -18.99 -6.12
N LEU A 315 -9.68 -19.06 -6.28
CA LEU A 315 -10.44 -18.03 -6.99
C LEU A 315 -10.89 -16.90 -6.06
N GLY A 316 -10.32 -15.71 -6.21
CA GLY A 316 -10.80 -14.50 -5.56
C GLY A 316 -12.13 -14.03 -6.16
N VAL A 317 -13.09 -13.70 -5.32
CA VAL A 317 -14.39 -13.16 -5.72
C VAL A 317 -14.53 -11.76 -5.12
N ALA A 318 -14.58 -10.74 -5.96
CA ALA A 318 -14.72 -9.36 -5.49
C ALA A 318 -16.14 -9.13 -4.94
N VAL A 319 -16.23 -8.64 -3.70
CA VAL A 319 -17.47 -8.35 -2.98
C VAL A 319 -17.47 -6.91 -2.51
N ASP A 320 -18.48 -6.15 -2.92
CA ASP A 320 -18.72 -4.80 -2.42
C ASP A 320 -19.29 -4.84 -1.00
N THR A 321 -18.70 -4.04 -0.10
CA THR A 321 -19.12 -3.93 1.29
C THR A 321 -19.19 -2.46 1.74
N PRO A 322 -19.96 -2.12 2.78
CA PRO A 322 -20.01 -0.76 3.31
C PRO A 322 -18.65 -0.20 3.75
N ARG A 323 -17.68 -1.09 4.03
CA ARG A 323 -16.31 -0.73 4.45
C ARG A 323 -15.32 -0.63 3.29
N GLY A 324 -15.71 -1.05 2.09
CA GLY A 324 -14.90 -1.09 0.87
C GLY A 324 -14.93 -2.45 0.19
N LEU A 325 -14.24 -2.57 -0.94
CA LEU A 325 -14.16 -3.81 -1.70
C LEU A 325 -13.28 -4.84 -0.98
N LEU A 326 -13.83 -6.04 -0.74
CA LEU A 326 -13.09 -7.19 -0.24
C LEU A 326 -13.04 -8.29 -1.30
N VAL A 327 -11.97 -9.10 -1.28
CA VAL A 327 -11.77 -10.19 -2.25
C VAL A 327 -11.56 -11.51 -1.50
N PRO A 328 -12.64 -12.13 -0.97
CA PRO A 328 -12.54 -13.47 -0.42
C PRO A 328 -12.13 -14.51 -1.46
N THR A 329 -11.38 -15.51 -1.03
CA THR A 329 -10.84 -16.59 -1.87
C THR A 329 -11.63 -17.87 -1.70
N LEU A 330 -12.25 -18.33 -2.77
CA LEU A 330 -12.88 -19.64 -2.90
C LEU A 330 -11.75 -20.66 -3.19
N ARG A 331 -11.48 -21.51 -2.19
CA ARG A 331 -10.37 -22.46 -2.23
C ARG A 331 -10.66 -23.64 -3.15
N ASP A 332 -9.66 -24.07 -3.91
CA ASP A 332 -9.72 -25.25 -4.78
C ASP A 332 -10.97 -25.29 -5.68
N ALA A 333 -11.31 -24.13 -6.24
CA ALA A 333 -12.54 -23.92 -7.02
C ALA A 333 -12.71 -24.91 -8.18
N ASN A 334 -11.61 -25.36 -8.78
CA ASN A 334 -11.60 -26.33 -9.86
C ASN A 334 -12.04 -27.75 -9.44
N LEU A 335 -12.07 -28.08 -8.17
CA LEU A 335 -12.51 -29.37 -7.64
C LEU A 335 -13.98 -29.38 -7.22
N LYS A 336 -14.64 -28.23 -7.16
CA LYS A 336 -16.00 -28.06 -6.66
C LYS A 336 -17.03 -28.12 -7.78
N SER A 337 -18.19 -28.68 -7.49
CA SER A 337 -19.34 -28.61 -8.39
C SER A 337 -19.90 -27.20 -8.50
N LEU A 338 -20.72 -26.92 -9.50
CA LEU A 338 -21.39 -25.63 -9.68
C LEU A 338 -22.24 -25.25 -8.45
N ASN A 339 -22.90 -26.21 -7.81
CA ASN A 339 -23.71 -25.96 -6.63
C ASN A 339 -22.85 -25.61 -5.41
N GLU A 340 -21.75 -26.31 -5.18
CA GLU A 340 -20.78 -25.99 -4.10
C GLU A 340 -20.17 -24.61 -4.28
N ILE A 341 -19.77 -24.25 -5.51
CA ILE A 341 -19.28 -22.89 -5.84
C ILE A 341 -20.35 -21.83 -5.51
N SER A 342 -21.62 -22.09 -5.89
CA SER A 342 -22.71 -21.14 -5.63
C SER A 342 -22.96 -20.94 -4.14
N ILE A 343 -22.97 -22.01 -3.35
CA ILE A 343 -23.18 -21.96 -1.89
C ILE A 343 -22.03 -21.19 -1.24
N GLU A 344 -20.80 -21.63 -1.47
CA GLU A 344 -19.62 -21.06 -0.80
C GLU A 344 -19.39 -19.59 -1.20
N ALA A 345 -19.57 -19.23 -2.48
CA ALA A 345 -19.45 -17.85 -2.93
C ALA A 345 -20.46 -16.92 -2.23
N LYS A 346 -21.69 -17.38 -1.98
CA LYS A 346 -22.71 -16.61 -1.25
C LYS A 346 -22.39 -16.50 0.24
N GLU A 347 -21.89 -17.59 0.85
CA GLU A 347 -21.45 -17.57 2.25
C GLU A 347 -20.28 -16.60 2.46
N LEU A 348 -19.28 -16.64 1.56
CA LEU A 348 -18.15 -15.71 1.58
C LEU A 348 -18.60 -14.25 1.39
N ALA A 349 -19.52 -14.01 0.45
CA ALA A 349 -20.07 -12.68 0.22
C ALA A 349 -20.84 -12.16 1.44
N LYS A 350 -21.68 -12.98 2.05
CA LYS A 350 -22.43 -12.64 3.27
C LYS A 350 -21.49 -12.36 4.45
N ALA A 351 -20.48 -13.20 4.65
CA ALA A 351 -19.48 -13.00 5.70
C ALA A 351 -18.67 -11.72 5.50
N ALA A 352 -18.29 -11.39 4.24
CA ALA A 352 -17.59 -10.16 3.90
C ALA A 352 -18.45 -8.91 4.17
N GLN A 353 -19.71 -8.92 3.73
CA GLN A 353 -20.67 -7.82 3.96
C GLN A 353 -20.99 -7.64 5.45
N GLY A 354 -21.13 -8.75 6.20
CA GLY A 354 -21.35 -8.74 7.65
C GLY A 354 -20.12 -8.41 8.47
N GLY A 355 -18.94 -8.35 7.86
CA GLY A 355 -17.67 -8.07 8.55
C GLY A 355 -17.15 -9.20 9.44
N THR A 356 -17.65 -10.42 9.24
CA THR A 356 -17.28 -11.63 10.01
C THR A 356 -16.33 -12.55 9.26
N ILE A 357 -15.86 -12.14 8.07
CA ILE A 357 -14.98 -12.96 7.24
C ILE A 357 -13.61 -13.15 7.90
N SER A 358 -13.09 -14.38 7.86
CA SER A 358 -11.73 -14.65 8.31
C SER A 358 -10.71 -14.01 7.36
N PRO A 359 -9.71 -13.26 7.87
CA PRO A 359 -8.65 -12.68 7.06
C PRO A 359 -7.81 -13.70 6.29
N ASP A 360 -7.78 -14.96 6.73
CA ASP A 360 -7.08 -16.02 5.99
C ASP A 360 -7.79 -16.36 4.66
N LEU A 361 -9.09 -16.05 4.57
CA LEU A 361 -9.86 -16.16 3.33
C LEU A 361 -9.69 -14.96 2.39
N LEU A 362 -9.09 -13.88 2.86
CA LEU A 362 -8.76 -12.71 2.03
C LEU A 362 -7.37 -12.80 1.39
N LYS A 363 -6.63 -13.90 1.62
CA LYS A 363 -5.26 -14.11 1.15
C LYS A 363 -5.13 -15.40 0.32
N GLY A 364 -4.06 -15.46 -0.47
CA GLY A 364 -3.67 -16.68 -1.18
C GLY A 364 -4.48 -16.98 -2.43
N GLY A 365 -5.20 -16.01 -2.99
CA GLY A 365 -5.82 -16.12 -4.31
C GLY A 365 -4.79 -16.23 -5.42
N SER A 366 -5.11 -17.02 -6.46
CA SER A 366 -4.30 -17.13 -7.68
C SER A 366 -4.82 -16.27 -8.82
N PHE A 367 -6.12 -15.99 -8.82
CA PHE A 367 -6.81 -15.19 -9.84
C PHE A 367 -8.07 -14.57 -9.23
N THR A 368 -8.54 -13.45 -9.73
CA THR A 368 -9.74 -12.77 -9.20
C THR A 368 -10.80 -12.59 -10.29
N VAL A 369 -12.07 -12.72 -9.89
CA VAL A 369 -13.24 -12.32 -10.69
C VAL A 369 -13.98 -11.19 -10.00
N THR A 370 -14.27 -10.13 -10.75
CA THR A 370 -15.05 -8.98 -10.29
C THR A 370 -16.21 -8.73 -11.24
N ASN A 371 -17.41 -8.44 -10.75
CA ASN A 371 -18.62 -8.32 -11.55
C ASN A 371 -19.27 -6.95 -11.36
N LEU A 372 -19.27 -6.14 -12.40
CA LEU A 372 -19.98 -4.86 -12.50
C LEU A 372 -21.15 -4.89 -13.49
N GLY A 373 -21.43 -6.04 -14.09
CA GLY A 373 -22.49 -6.20 -15.06
C GLY A 373 -23.89 -5.91 -14.51
N THR A 374 -24.13 -6.18 -13.23
CA THR A 374 -25.39 -5.84 -12.55
C THR A 374 -25.62 -4.34 -12.41
N LEU A 375 -24.56 -3.54 -12.53
CA LEU A 375 -24.60 -2.07 -12.51
C LEU A 375 -24.65 -1.43 -13.90
N GLY A 376 -24.78 -2.26 -14.96
CA GLY A 376 -24.91 -1.79 -16.33
C GLY A 376 -23.60 -1.39 -17.00
N ILE A 377 -22.45 -1.78 -16.46
CA ILE A 377 -21.12 -1.48 -17.04
C ILE A 377 -20.86 -2.41 -18.23
N GLU A 378 -20.59 -1.83 -19.40
CA GLU A 378 -20.41 -2.56 -20.67
C GLU A 378 -18.98 -3.09 -20.84
N SER A 379 -17.99 -2.39 -20.29
CA SER A 379 -16.58 -2.79 -20.22
C SER A 379 -15.85 -1.89 -19.24
N PHE A 380 -14.81 -2.41 -18.60
CA PHE A 380 -13.96 -1.65 -17.68
C PHE A 380 -12.56 -2.27 -17.61
N THR A 381 -11.64 -1.57 -16.93
CA THR A 381 -10.29 -2.05 -16.68
C THR A 381 -10.16 -2.40 -15.20
N PRO A 382 -10.44 -3.65 -14.78
CA PRO A 382 -10.25 -4.05 -13.38
C PRO A 382 -8.77 -3.99 -13.00
N VAL A 383 -8.47 -3.49 -11.80
CA VAL A 383 -7.11 -3.42 -11.27
C VAL A 383 -6.75 -4.75 -10.63
N ILE A 384 -5.57 -5.28 -10.96
CA ILE A 384 -5.09 -6.57 -10.45
C ILE A 384 -4.88 -6.48 -8.94
N ASN A 385 -5.27 -7.55 -8.23
CA ASN A 385 -4.99 -7.71 -6.79
C ASN A 385 -3.60 -8.34 -6.60
N PRO A 386 -2.57 -7.58 -6.18
CA PRO A 386 -1.23 -8.13 -6.03
C PRO A 386 -1.19 -9.30 -5.04
N PRO A 387 -0.34 -10.31 -5.25
CA PRO A 387 0.64 -10.52 -6.32
C PRO A 387 0.12 -11.36 -7.49
N GLN A 388 -1.20 -11.41 -7.74
CA GLN A 388 -1.80 -12.17 -8.83
C GLN A 388 -1.35 -11.64 -10.19
N THR A 389 -1.42 -12.50 -11.22
CA THR A 389 -1.03 -12.16 -12.59
C THR A 389 -2.20 -11.67 -13.44
N GLY A 390 -3.44 -11.81 -12.97
CA GLY A 390 -4.61 -11.38 -13.71
C GLY A 390 -5.90 -11.30 -12.90
N ILE A 391 -6.86 -10.57 -13.47
CA ILE A 391 -8.21 -10.38 -12.95
C ILE A 391 -9.20 -10.33 -14.11
N LEU A 392 -10.36 -10.97 -13.94
CA LEU A 392 -11.45 -10.95 -14.92
C LEU A 392 -12.59 -10.06 -14.43
N GLY A 393 -12.93 -9.05 -15.23
CA GLY A 393 -14.16 -8.29 -15.15
C GLY A 393 -15.30 -8.99 -15.87
N VAL A 394 -16.46 -9.04 -15.23
CA VAL A 394 -17.72 -9.51 -15.84
C VAL A 394 -18.60 -8.30 -16.10
N ASP A 395 -18.96 -8.10 -17.35
CA ASP A 395 -19.67 -6.92 -17.83
C ASP A 395 -21.18 -7.19 -17.97
N THR A 396 -21.95 -6.17 -18.34
CA THR A 396 -23.40 -6.27 -18.47
C THR A 396 -23.82 -7.12 -19.66
N LEU A 397 -25.07 -7.62 -19.60
CA LEU A 397 -25.75 -8.25 -20.73
C LEU A 397 -26.26 -7.18 -21.70
N MET A 398 -25.90 -7.33 -22.97
CA MET A 398 -26.33 -6.44 -24.04
C MET A 398 -26.97 -7.21 -25.20
N THR A 399 -27.98 -6.63 -25.82
CA THR A 399 -28.53 -7.19 -27.06
C THR A 399 -27.63 -6.83 -28.24
N ARG A 400 -27.10 -7.84 -28.91
CA ARG A 400 -26.29 -7.70 -30.13
C ARG A 400 -26.93 -8.45 -31.28
N VAL A 401 -26.46 -8.17 -32.50
CA VAL A 401 -26.92 -8.80 -33.72
C VAL A 401 -25.79 -9.60 -34.36
N LYS A 402 -26.07 -10.83 -34.79
CA LYS A 402 -25.12 -11.67 -35.53
C LYS A 402 -25.77 -12.19 -36.79
N ASN A 403 -24.98 -12.39 -37.85
CA ASN A 403 -25.42 -13.08 -39.07
C ASN A 403 -25.37 -14.60 -38.86
N VAL A 404 -26.50 -15.27 -39.01
CA VAL A 404 -26.61 -16.74 -38.96
C VAL A 404 -27.21 -17.23 -40.25
N ASN A 405 -26.40 -17.82 -41.10
CA ASN A 405 -26.80 -18.35 -42.42
C ASN A 405 -27.48 -17.31 -43.35
N GLY A 406 -26.99 -16.05 -43.30
CA GLY A 406 -27.55 -14.96 -44.10
C GLY A 406 -28.64 -14.14 -43.41
N GLU A 407 -29.16 -14.58 -42.28
CA GLU A 407 -30.16 -13.87 -41.47
C GLU A 407 -29.54 -13.15 -40.29
N MET A 408 -29.99 -11.92 -40.03
CA MET A 408 -29.59 -11.14 -38.86
C MET A 408 -30.42 -11.57 -37.66
N LYS A 409 -29.77 -12.18 -36.66
CA LYS A 409 -30.42 -12.64 -35.43
C LYS A 409 -29.94 -11.85 -34.23
N MET A 410 -30.89 -11.41 -33.40
CA MET A 410 -30.57 -10.80 -32.09
C MET A 410 -30.18 -11.89 -31.09
N TYR A 411 -29.23 -11.59 -30.24
CA TYR A 411 -28.80 -12.46 -29.15
C TYR A 411 -28.37 -11.64 -27.93
N GLN A 412 -28.33 -12.27 -26.76
CA GLN A 412 -27.83 -11.66 -25.51
C GLN A 412 -26.33 -11.92 -25.44
N ALA A 413 -25.53 -10.86 -25.55
CA ALA A 413 -24.10 -10.91 -25.39
C ALA A 413 -23.74 -10.48 -23.98
N MET A 414 -22.77 -11.17 -23.35
CA MET A 414 -22.14 -10.74 -22.09
C MET A 414 -20.68 -10.39 -22.37
N GLY A 415 -20.25 -9.22 -21.89
CA GLY A 415 -18.87 -8.79 -22.00
C GLY A 415 -17.99 -9.40 -20.92
N LEU A 416 -16.70 -9.53 -21.24
CA LEU A 416 -15.63 -9.97 -20.36
C LEU A 416 -14.42 -9.08 -20.56
N SER A 417 -13.88 -8.53 -19.47
CA SER A 417 -12.73 -7.62 -19.42
C SER A 417 -11.59 -8.28 -18.65
N LEU A 418 -10.57 -8.81 -19.32
CA LEU A 418 -9.42 -9.46 -18.71
C LEU A 418 -8.25 -8.48 -18.60
N THR A 419 -7.85 -8.14 -17.38
CA THR A 419 -6.61 -7.42 -17.11
C THR A 419 -5.54 -8.39 -16.63
N PHE A 420 -4.32 -8.28 -17.17
CA PHE A 420 -3.18 -9.12 -16.82
C PHE A 420 -1.90 -8.29 -16.77
N ASP A 421 -0.91 -8.79 -16.01
CA ASP A 421 0.42 -8.18 -15.92
C ASP A 421 1.28 -8.62 -17.09
N HIS A 422 1.56 -7.69 -18.02
CA HIS A 422 2.32 -7.98 -19.24
C HIS A 422 3.80 -8.33 -18.99
N ARG A 423 4.28 -8.15 -17.77
CA ARG A 423 5.61 -8.64 -17.34
C ARG A 423 5.62 -10.16 -17.12
N ALA A 424 4.48 -10.73 -16.72
CA ALA A 424 4.30 -12.15 -16.41
C ALA A 424 3.70 -12.94 -17.57
N ILE A 425 2.86 -12.31 -18.40
CA ILE A 425 2.06 -12.97 -19.46
C ILE A 425 2.02 -12.10 -20.70
N ASP A 426 2.24 -12.68 -21.87
CA ASP A 426 2.07 -11.99 -23.15
C ASP A 426 0.59 -11.91 -23.57
N GLY A 427 0.29 -10.95 -24.46
CA GLY A 427 -1.07 -10.73 -24.94
C GLY A 427 -1.72 -11.94 -25.64
N ALA A 428 -0.95 -12.73 -26.38
CA ALA A 428 -1.51 -13.89 -27.11
C ALA A 428 -1.93 -15.05 -26.18
N PRO A 429 -1.17 -15.46 -25.13
CA PRO A 429 -1.66 -16.38 -24.11
C PRO A 429 -2.91 -15.87 -23.38
N ALA A 430 -2.93 -14.60 -22.98
CA ALA A 430 -4.09 -13.98 -22.34
C ALA A 430 -5.34 -13.99 -23.24
N ALA A 431 -5.17 -13.68 -24.53
CA ALA A 431 -6.25 -13.73 -25.51
C ALA A 431 -6.78 -15.17 -25.73
N ARG A 432 -5.90 -16.18 -25.70
CA ARG A 432 -6.31 -17.61 -25.79
C ARG A 432 -7.15 -18.04 -24.59
N PHE A 433 -6.78 -17.61 -23.38
CA PHE A 433 -7.61 -17.84 -22.20
C PHE A 433 -9.01 -17.24 -22.37
N LEU A 434 -9.09 -15.98 -22.77
CA LEU A 434 -10.37 -15.29 -22.97
C LEU A 434 -11.21 -15.95 -24.07
N GLN A 435 -10.58 -16.38 -25.17
CA GLN A 435 -11.23 -17.13 -26.26
C GLN A 435 -11.77 -18.48 -25.76
N GLU A 436 -10.98 -19.24 -25.00
CA GLU A 436 -11.42 -20.54 -24.45
C GLU A 436 -12.55 -20.37 -23.46
N LEU A 437 -12.48 -19.34 -22.59
CA LEU A 437 -13.54 -19.02 -21.64
C LEU A 437 -14.85 -18.63 -22.34
N CYS A 438 -14.80 -17.81 -23.38
CA CYS A 438 -15.99 -17.48 -24.19
C CYS A 438 -16.60 -18.74 -24.80
N LYS A 439 -15.79 -19.61 -25.41
CA LYS A 439 -16.27 -20.89 -25.98
C LYS A 439 -16.86 -21.82 -24.95
N PHE A 440 -16.28 -21.86 -23.75
CA PHE A 440 -16.79 -22.65 -22.62
C PHE A 440 -18.18 -22.15 -22.20
N LEU A 441 -18.33 -20.83 -22.02
CA LEU A 441 -19.60 -20.22 -21.63
C LEU A 441 -20.69 -20.32 -22.68
N GLU A 442 -20.35 -20.19 -23.96
CA GLU A 442 -21.28 -20.39 -25.08
C GLU A 442 -21.83 -21.85 -25.19
N ASN A 443 -21.02 -22.82 -24.71
CA ASN A 443 -21.35 -24.26 -24.77
C ASN A 443 -21.48 -24.88 -23.39
N PHE A 444 -21.86 -24.10 -22.39
CA PHE A 444 -21.74 -24.44 -20.95
C PHE A 444 -22.38 -25.80 -20.61
N SER A 445 -23.60 -26.08 -21.05
CA SER A 445 -24.29 -27.33 -20.73
C SER A 445 -23.58 -28.60 -21.28
N ILE A 446 -22.86 -28.47 -22.40
CA ILE A 446 -22.06 -29.55 -22.98
C ILE A 446 -20.74 -29.72 -22.19
N MET A 447 -20.18 -28.61 -21.74
CA MET A 447 -18.91 -28.61 -20.99
C MET A 447 -19.03 -29.21 -19.58
N LEU A 448 -20.24 -29.33 -19.02
CA LEU A 448 -20.48 -30.00 -17.75
C LEU A 448 -20.24 -31.53 -17.80
N VAL A 449 -20.14 -32.11 -18.99
CA VAL A 449 -19.86 -33.55 -19.21
C VAL A 449 -18.34 -33.83 -19.02
N LYS A 450 -17.51 -32.80 -19.07
CA LYS A 450 -16.05 -32.89 -18.95
C LYS A 450 -15.58 -32.50 -17.55
#